data_001a4d3f8f3ac3c91481140b99d9d0f1
#
_entry.id   001a4d3f8f3ac3c91481140b99d9d0f1
#
_cell.length_a   1.000
_cell.length_b   1.000
_cell.length_c   1.000
_cell.angle_alpha   90.00
_cell.angle_beta   90.00
_cell.angle_gamma   90.00
#
_symmetry.space_group_name_H-M   'P 1'
#
loop_
_entity.id
_entity.type
_entity.pdbx_description
1 polymer ?
#
loop_
_entity_poly.entity_id
_entity_poly.type
_entity_poly.pdbx_seq_one_letter_code
_entity_poly.pdbx_strand_id
1 'polypeptide(L)'
;MIRHHDFRHHDLTLRSTLHIPEGPADTRRPTVVFVHGFSSNRLELPNFVAMSRLLADHGIASVRFDLSGHGESDGDFFGVTITGEIAETRAILRTVRTFDFVDPERIGLVGMSMGGVVAGITAAEETGIGALCLWSPAAVAPFELAKGYLKGRALAAEIEAKGYFDADGHRMSQALVDDIVGLDVYGRSGTYTGPVRILHGDKDDIAPLEYARRYLDHYDGNAELEVVEGADHAWGTVPHRATLHGLTLGFFRKHLKP
;
A
#
# COMPACT_ATOMS: atom_id res chain seq x y z
N MET A 1 -18.35 -13.29 -2.41
CA MET A 1 -17.54 -14.53 -2.44
C MET A 1 -16.11 -14.23 -2.06
N ILE A 2 -15.45 -15.12 -1.28
CA ILE A 2 -14.00 -15.03 -0.98
C ILE A 2 -13.30 -16.16 -1.75
N ARG A 3 -12.19 -15.83 -2.42
CA ARG A 3 -11.36 -16.79 -3.16
C ARG A 3 -9.88 -16.51 -2.86
N HIS A 4 -9.07 -17.56 -2.71
CA HIS A 4 -7.62 -17.46 -2.67
C HIS A 4 -7.06 -17.60 -4.09
N HIS A 5 -5.99 -16.88 -4.37
CA HIS A 5 -5.29 -16.94 -5.65
C HIS A 5 -3.79 -16.74 -5.42
N ASP A 6 -2.98 -17.48 -6.15
CA ASP A 6 -1.55 -17.40 -6.11
C ASP A 6 -1.04 -16.65 -7.35
N PHE A 7 -0.48 -15.47 -7.14
CA PHE A 7 0.23 -14.76 -8.22
C PHE A 7 1.62 -15.34 -8.38
N ARG A 8 2.14 -15.28 -9.60
CA ARG A 8 3.53 -15.63 -9.92
C ARG A 8 4.31 -14.38 -10.30
N HIS A 9 5.46 -14.19 -9.66
CA HIS A 9 6.43 -13.17 -10.02
C HIS A 9 7.82 -13.79 -9.98
N HIS A 10 8.45 -13.95 -11.17
CA HIS A 10 9.64 -14.79 -11.34
C HIS A 10 9.40 -16.21 -10.75
N ASP A 11 10.30 -16.68 -9.88
CA ASP A 11 10.18 -17.98 -9.22
C ASP A 11 9.36 -17.93 -7.91
N LEU A 12 8.85 -16.75 -7.53
CA LEU A 12 8.11 -16.56 -6.29
C LEU A 12 6.60 -16.74 -6.49
N THR A 13 5.95 -17.28 -5.46
CA THR A 13 4.50 -17.35 -5.31
C THR A 13 4.05 -16.31 -4.31
N LEU A 14 3.22 -15.36 -4.75
CA LEU A 14 2.66 -14.33 -3.88
C LEU A 14 1.21 -14.70 -3.53
N ARG A 15 0.95 -14.89 -2.23
CA ARG A 15 -0.36 -15.34 -1.72
C ARG A 15 -1.34 -14.18 -1.69
N SER A 16 -2.58 -14.45 -2.09
CA SER A 16 -3.61 -13.42 -2.10
C SER A 16 -4.99 -13.91 -1.69
N THR A 17 -5.85 -12.95 -1.40
CA THR A 17 -7.27 -13.15 -1.14
C THR A 17 -8.09 -12.16 -1.97
N LEU A 18 -9.01 -12.69 -2.75
CA LEU A 18 -9.95 -11.94 -3.57
C LEU A 18 -11.30 -11.84 -2.84
N HIS A 19 -11.86 -10.65 -2.75
CA HIS A 19 -13.26 -10.44 -2.36
C HIS A 19 -14.05 -10.03 -3.59
N ILE A 20 -14.96 -10.90 -4.03
CA ILE A 20 -15.76 -10.69 -5.23
C ILE A 20 -17.20 -10.43 -4.78
N PRO A 21 -17.82 -9.29 -5.13
CA PRO A 21 -19.21 -9.00 -4.85
C PRO A 21 -20.15 -10.09 -5.38
N GLU A 22 -21.29 -10.25 -4.73
CA GLU A 22 -22.35 -11.10 -5.23
C GLU A 22 -22.98 -10.51 -6.50
N GLY A 23 -23.58 -11.36 -7.33
CA GLY A 23 -24.25 -10.96 -8.56
C GLY A 23 -23.90 -11.85 -9.76
N PRO A 24 -24.37 -11.52 -10.98
CA PRO A 24 -24.13 -12.33 -12.16
C PRO A 24 -22.64 -12.54 -12.44
N ALA A 25 -22.27 -13.75 -12.87
CA ALA A 25 -20.87 -14.15 -13.05
C ALA A 25 -20.17 -13.41 -14.18
N ASP A 26 -20.92 -12.94 -15.17
CA ASP A 26 -20.43 -12.21 -16.34
C ASP A 26 -20.32 -10.69 -16.12
N THR A 27 -20.62 -10.21 -14.92
CA THR A 27 -20.52 -8.79 -14.59
C THR A 27 -19.10 -8.42 -14.20
N ARG A 28 -18.46 -7.57 -14.99
CA ARG A 28 -17.18 -6.94 -14.62
C ARG A 28 -17.39 -5.86 -13.58
N ARG A 29 -16.51 -5.80 -12.60
CA ARG A 29 -16.62 -4.92 -11.43
C ARG A 29 -15.41 -4.01 -11.30
N PRO A 30 -15.61 -2.77 -10.81
CA PRO A 30 -14.49 -1.97 -10.31
C PRO A 30 -13.73 -2.80 -9.27
N THR A 31 -12.43 -2.69 -9.25
CA THR A 31 -11.58 -3.52 -8.37
C THR A 31 -10.53 -2.68 -7.67
N VAL A 32 -10.41 -2.83 -6.36
CA VAL A 32 -9.39 -2.17 -5.55
C VAL A 32 -8.31 -3.18 -5.14
N VAL A 33 -7.05 -2.83 -5.40
CA VAL A 33 -5.88 -3.62 -5.02
C VAL A 33 -5.21 -2.97 -3.80
N PHE A 34 -4.89 -3.77 -2.79
CA PHE A 34 -4.35 -3.32 -1.52
C PHE A 34 -2.87 -3.69 -1.37
N VAL A 35 -2.04 -2.70 -1.03
CA VAL A 35 -0.61 -2.86 -0.77
C VAL A 35 -0.35 -2.58 0.72
N HIS A 36 0.11 -3.61 1.45
CA HIS A 36 0.34 -3.54 2.90
C HIS A 36 1.62 -2.78 3.27
N GLY A 37 1.74 -2.42 4.55
CA GLY A 37 2.88 -1.70 5.10
C GLY A 37 4.11 -2.58 5.34
N PHE A 38 5.21 -1.92 5.76
CA PHE A 38 6.46 -2.55 6.14
C PHE A 38 6.24 -3.62 7.22
N SER A 39 6.83 -4.80 7.05
CA SER A 39 6.71 -5.95 7.96
C SER A 39 5.27 -6.44 8.23
N SER A 40 4.29 -6.00 7.43
CA SER A 40 2.89 -6.39 7.55
C SER A 40 2.54 -7.56 6.60
N ASN A 41 1.27 -7.71 6.27
CA ASN A 41 0.76 -8.73 5.35
C ASN A 41 -0.62 -8.31 4.79
N ARG A 42 -1.22 -9.14 3.93
CA ARG A 42 -2.53 -8.87 3.29
C ARG A 42 -3.71 -8.65 4.22
N LEU A 43 -3.56 -8.85 5.53
CA LEU A 43 -4.62 -8.57 6.52
C LEU A 43 -4.56 -7.12 7.01
N GLU A 44 -3.35 -6.53 7.10
CA GLU A 44 -3.06 -5.17 7.58
C GLU A 44 -3.79 -4.87 8.89
N LEU A 45 -3.50 -5.63 9.94
CA LEU A 45 -4.19 -5.52 11.23
C LEU A 45 -5.69 -5.66 11.04
N PRO A 46 -6.52 -6.26 10.72
CA PRO A 46 -7.85 -6.47 10.12
C PRO A 46 -8.37 -5.33 9.21
N ASN A 47 -7.67 -4.21 9.02
CA ASN A 47 -8.18 -3.07 8.25
C ASN A 47 -8.51 -3.45 6.80
N PHE A 48 -7.60 -4.14 6.11
CA PHE A 48 -7.83 -4.55 4.73
C PHE A 48 -8.96 -5.59 4.61
N VAL A 49 -9.11 -6.47 5.60
CA VAL A 49 -10.21 -7.44 5.62
C VAL A 49 -11.57 -6.74 5.74
N ALA A 50 -11.67 -5.81 6.69
CA ALA A 50 -12.91 -5.06 6.92
C ALA A 50 -13.25 -4.18 5.71
N MET A 51 -12.26 -3.49 5.14
CA MET A 51 -12.45 -2.67 3.96
C MET A 51 -12.85 -3.50 2.73
N SER A 52 -12.24 -4.67 2.53
CA SER A 52 -12.60 -5.58 1.43
C SER A 52 -14.06 -6.06 1.51
N ARG A 53 -14.56 -6.33 2.72
CA ARG A 53 -15.97 -6.68 2.95
C ARG A 53 -16.87 -5.51 2.60
N LEU A 54 -16.55 -4.32 3.13
CA LEU A 54 -17.31 -3.10 2.88
C LEU A 54 -17.37 -2.74 1.38
N LEU A 55 -16.27 -2.88 0.66
CA LEU A 55 -16.23 -2.68 -0.80
C LEU A 55 -17.14 -3.69 -1.52
N ALA A 56 -17.06 -4.98 -1.13
CA ALA A 56 -17.88 -6.02 -1.74
C ALA A 56 -19.39 -5.80 -1.53
N ASP A 57 -19.80 -5.32 -0.36
CA ASP A 57 -21.19 -4.94 -0.05
C ASP A 57 -21.69 -3.78 -0.95
N HIS A 58 -20.76 -3.04 -1.57
CA HIS A 58 -21.06 -1.92 -2.47
C HIS A 58 -20.70 -2.20 -3.95
N GLY A 59 -20.57 -3.48 -4.33
CA GLY A 59 -20.34 -3.88 -5.71
C GLY A 59 -18.92 -3.69 -6.23
N ILE A 60 -17.95 -3.40 -5.37
CA ILE A 60 -16.53 -3.20 -5.70
C ILE A 60 -15.75 -4.44 -5.27
N ALA A 61 -15.09 -5.10 -6.21
CA ALA A 61 -14.20 -6.22 -5.91
C ALA A 61 -12.88 -5.72 -5.27
N SER A 62 -12.19 -6.62 -4.58
CA SER A 62 -10.87 -6.27 -4.05
C SER A 62 -9.90 -7.44 -4.05
N VAL A 63 -8.62 -7.10 -4.15
CA VAL A 63 -7.47 -8.00 -4.11
C VAL A 63 -6.54 -7.55 -3.01
N ARG A 64 -6.23 -8.43 -2.08
CA ARG A 64 -5.23 -8.25 -1.03
C ARG A 64 -4.16 -9.32 -1.21
N PHE A 65 -2.90 -8.99 -1.17
CA PHE A 65 -1.80 -9.93 -1.36
C PHE A 65 -0.68 -9.68 -0.36
N ASP A 66 0.11 -10.71 -0.09
CA ASP A 66 1.37 -10.59 0.62
C ASP A 66 2.48 -10.36 -0.41
N LEU A 67 3.29 -9.32 -0.21
CA LEU A 67 4.54 -9.09 -0.95
C LEU A 67 5.55 -10.21 -0.62
N SER A 68 6.58 -10.37 -1.44
CA SER A 68 7.63 -11.36 -1.17
C SER A 68 8.30 -11.15 0.18
N GLY A 69 8.64 -12.24 0.86
CA GLY A 69 9.20 -12.19 2.21
C GLY A 69 8.23 -11.75 3.31
N HIS A 70 6.93 -11.58 2.99
CA HIS A 70 5.88 -11.21 3.93
C HIS A 70 4.78 -12.27 3.99
N GLY A 71 4.10 -12.36 5.13
CA GLY A 71 2.93 -13.20 5.35
C GLY A 71 3.17 -14.66 4.98
N GLU A 72 2.42 -15.16 3.98
CA GLU A 72 2.50 -16.54 3.47
C GLU A 72 3.13 -16.62 2.06
N SER A 73 3.61 -15.49 1.52
CA SER A 73 4.31 -15.45 0.23
C SER A 73 5.72 -16.01 0.33
N ASP A 74 6.22 -16.51 -0.80
CA ASP A 74 7.60 -16.98 -0.91
C ASP A 74 8.59 -15.81 -0.70
N GLY A 75 9.85 -16.14 -0.47
CA GLY A 75 10.94 -15.20 -0.24
C GLY A 75 11.34 -15.07 1.24
N ASP A 76 12.34 -14.25 1.49
CA ASP A 76 12.82 -13.93 2.84
C ASP A 76 12.83 -12.40 2.95
N PHE A 77 12.37 -11.86 4.07
CA PHE A 77 12.36 -10.41 4.34
C PHE A 77 13.74 -9.77 4.15
N PHE A 78 14.83 -10.51 4.37
CA PHE A 78 16.19 -10.04 4.13
C PHE A 78 16.47 -9.66 2.67
N GLY A 79 15.75 -10.28 1.71
CA GLY A 79 15.86 -9.99 0.27
C GLY A 79 14.92 -8.89 -0.23
N VAL A 80 14.06 -8.33 0.62
CA VAL A 80 13.08 -7.31 0.23
C VAL A 80 13.76 -6.00 -0.14
N THR A 81 13.23 -5.33 -1.17
CA THR A 81 13.51 -3.92 -1.51
C THR A 81 12.22 -3.24 -1.94
N ILE A 82 12.09 -1.94 -1.73
CA ILE A 82 10.88 -1.19 -2.15
C ILE A 82 10.75 -1.18 -3.67
N THR A 83 11.87 -1.09 -4.38
CA THR A 83 11.89 -1.23 -5.86
C THR A 83 11.36 -2.60 -6.30
N GLY A 84 11.70 -3.68 -5.57
CA GLY A 84 11.15 -5.02 -5.79
C GLY A 84 9.65 -5.09 -5.53
N GLU A 85 9.18 -4.53 -4.42
CA GLU A 85 7.75 -4.48 -4.08
C GLU A 85 6.91 -3.70 -5.11
N ILE A 86 7.47 -2.62 -5.68
CA ILE A 86 6.85 -1.90 -6.80
C ILE A 86 6.72 -2.82 -8.02
N ALA A 87 7.77 -3.55 -8.37
CA ALA A 87 7.77 -4.47 -9.51
C ALA A 87 6.75 -5.62 -9.33
N GLU A 88 6.66 -6.19 -8.11
CA GLU A 88 5.67 -7.20 -7.74
C GLU A 88 4.23 -6.65 -7.85
N THR A 89 3.97 -5.48 -7.29
CA THR A 89 2.65 -4.83 -7.34
C THR A 89 2.21 -4.59 -8.79
N ARG A 90 3.14 -4.15 -9.66
CA ARG A 90 2.89 -3.98 -11.10
C ARG A 90 2.58 -5.32 -11.79
N ALA A 91 3.30 -6.39 -11.45
CA ALA A 91 3.04 -7.72 -12.00
C ALA A 91 1.66 -8.26 -11.57
N ILE A 92 1.29 -8.05 -10.31
CA ILE A 92 -0.03 -8.40 -9.78
C ILE A 92 -1.14 -7.62 -10.50
N LEU A 93 -0.99 -6.31 -10.69
CA LEU A 93 -1.96 -5.49 -11.42
C LEU A 93 -2.19 -5.98 -12.85
N ARG A 94 -1.11 -6.36 -13.56
CA ARG A 94 -1.24 -6.94 -14.90
C ARG A 94 -2.08 -8.22 -14.89
N THR A 95 -1.86 -9.10 -13.91
CA THR A 95 -2.66 -10.33 -13.76
C THR A 95 -4.09 -10.04 -13.34
N VAL A 96 -4.32 -9.13 -12.40
CA VAL A 96 -5.67 -8.74 -11.94
C VAL A 96 -6.53 -8.26 -13.10
N ARG A 97 -5.98 -7.51 -14.04
CA ARG A 97 -6.70 -7.04 -15.23
C ARG A 97 -7.21 -8.17 -16.15
N THR A 98 -6.65 -9.37 -16.03
CA THR A 98 -7.07 -10.54 -16.85
C THR A 98 -8.22 -11.32 -16.22
N PHE A 99 -8.62 -11.04 -14.99
CA PHE A 99 -9.71 -11.76 -14.34
C PHE A 99 -11.06 -11.40 -14.94
N ASP A 100 -11.91 -12.39 -15.22
CA ASP A 100 -13.19 -12.22 -15.87
C ASP A 100 -14.13 -11.25 -15.15
N PHE A 101 -14.03 -11.21 -13.80
CA PHE A 101 -14.85 -10.33 -12.95
C PHE A 101 -14.31 -8.90 -12.83
N VAL A 102 -13.11 -8.60 -13.33
CA VAL A 102 -12.47 -7.28 -13.21
C VAL A 102 -12.78 -6.43 -14.42
N ASP A 103 -13.16 -5.18 -14.17
CA ASP A 103 -13.17 -4.14 -15.19
C ASP A 103 -11.79 -3.48 -15.23
N PRO A 104 -11.00 -3.69 -16.29
CA PRO A 104 -9.61 -3.21 -16.36
C PRO A 104 -9.51 -1.68 -16.43
N GLU A 105 -10.59 -0.98 -16.79
CA GLU A 105 -10.66 0.49 -16.83
C GLU A 105 -11.03 1.12 -15.48
N ARG A 106 -11.42 0.29 -14.49
CA ARG A 106 -11.89 0.74 -13.18
C ARG A 106 -11.11 0.08 -12.05
N ILE A 107 -9.79 0.28 -12.04
CA ILE A 107 -8.89 -0.23 -11.00
C ILE A 107 -8.47 0.90 -10.07
N GLY A 108 -8.60 0.68 -8.77
CA GLY A 108 -8.07 1.54 -7.72
C GLY A 108 -6.95 0.87 -6.93
N LEU A 109 -6.10 1.68 -6.32
CA LEU A 109 -5.07 1.24 -5.38
C LEU A 109 -5.32 1.81 -4.00
N VAL A 110 -5.07 1.00 -2.98
CA VAL A 110 -4.89 1.44 -1.59
C VAL A 110 -3.52 1.02 -1.13
N GLY A 111 -2.77 1.92 -0.51
CA GLY A 111 -1.51 1.59 0.14
C GLY A 111 -1.47 2.11 1.57
N MET A 112 -1.03 1.27 2.51
CA MET A 112 -0.85 1.62 3.91
C MET A 112 0.63 1.83 4.23
N SER A 113 0.99 2.92 4.91
CA SER A 113 2.36 3.14 5.39
C SER A 113 3.40 3.06 4.25
N MET A 114 4.38 2.16 4.32
CA MET A 114 5.32 1.91 3.23
C MET A 114 4.60 1.40 1.97
N GLY A 115 3.54 0.60 2.10
CA GLY A 115 2.68 0.23 0.98
C GLY A 115 2.01 1.44 0.31
N GLY A 116 1.85 2.56 1.02
CA GLY A 116 1.43 3.83 0.45
C GLY A 116 2.46 4.43 -0.50
N VAL A 117 3.76 4.30 -0.16
CA VAL A 117 4.87 4.68 -1.04
C VAL A 117 4.88 3.80 -2.30
N VAL A 118 4.80 2.48 -2.11
CA VAL A 118 4.75 1.50 -3.21
C VAL A 118 3.56 1.78 -4.12
N ALA A 119 2.36 1.96 -3.56
CA ALA A 119 1.13 2.22 -4.32
C ALA A 119 1.19 3.57 -5.08
N GLY A 120 1.74 4.62 -4.46
CA GLY A 120 1.90 5.94 -5.07
C GLY A 120 2.79 5.89 -6.32
N ILE A 121 3.96 5.27 -6.20
CA ILE A 121 4.88 5.10 -7.32
C ILE A 121 4.29 4.15 -8.38
N THR A 122 3.67 3.05 -7.96
CA THR A 122 3.02 2.12 -8.88
C THR A 122 1.92 2.80 -9.69
N ALA A 123 1.08 3.64 -9.06
CA ALA A 123 0.01 4.36 -9.76
C ALA A 123 0.55 5.31 -10.83
N ALA A 124 1.70 5.92 -10.58
CA ALA A 124 2.36 6.82 -11.52
C ALA A 124 3.01 6.07 -12.72
N GLU A 125 3.52 4.87 -12.49
CA GLU A 125 4.25 4.09 -13.48
C GLU A 125 3.39 3.06 -14.23
N GLU A 126 2.16 2.81 -13.80
CA GLU A 126 1.20 1.89 -14.45
C GLU A 126 0.02 2.66 -15.03
N THR A 127 -0.31 2.39 -16.27
CA THR A 127 -1.50 2.96 -16.93
C THR A 127 -2.78 2.32 -16.40
N GLY A 128 -3.92 3.03 -16.50
CA GLY A 128 -5.24 2.46 -16.18
C GLY A 128 -5.53 2.32 -14.68
N ILE A 129 -4.82 3.08 -13.82
CA ILE A 129 -5.21 3.24 -12.42
C ILE A 129 -6.16 4.43 -12.33
N GLY A 130 -7.43 4.16 -12.00
CA GLY A 130 -8.50 5.15 -11.98
C GLY A 130 -8.57 5.97 -10.69
N ALA A 131 -8.01 5.49 -9.57
CA ALA A 131 -8.02 6.20 -8.29
C ALA A 131 -6.97 5.61 -7.33
N LEU A 132 -6.32 6.48 -6.54
CA LEU A 132 -5.29 6.12 -5.55
C LEU A 132 -5.70 6.64 -4.16
N CYS A 133 -5.74 5.75 -3.16
CA CYS A 133 -5.98 6.11 -1.77
C CYS A 133 -4.79 5.71 -0.90
N LEU A 134 -4.18 6.68 -0.23
CA LEU A 134 -3.00 6.49 0.62
C LEU A 134 -3.40 6.60 2.08
N TRP A 135 -3.14 5.57 2.86
CA TRP A 135 -3.37 5.52 4.30
C TRP A 135 -2.05 5.70 5.04
N SER A 136 -1.90 6.81 5.78
CA SER A 136 -0.68 7.12 6.55
C SER A 136 0.61 6.83 5.76
N PRO A 137 0.79 7.36 4.52
CA PRO A 137 1.91 6.97 3.67
C PRO A 137 3.26 7.35 4.30
N ALA A 138 4.19 6.37 4.40
CA ALA A 138 5.46 6.51 5.11
C ALA A 138 6.57 7.14 4.26
N ALA A 139 6.29 8.25 3.59
CA ALA A 139 7.30 9.00 2.81
C ALA A 139 8.43 9.60 3.66
N VAL A 140 8.33 9.48 4.98
CA VAL A 140 9.39 9.83 5.94
C VAL A 140 10.61 8.89 5.83
N ALA A 141 10.43 7.64 5.41
CA ALA A 141 11.46 6.60 5.50
C ALA A 141 12.78 6.95 4.78
N PRO A 142 12.81 7.46 3.54
CA PRO A 142 14.07 7.86 2.90
C PRO A 142 14.84 8.91 3.69
N PHE A 143 14.15 9.86 4.29
CA PHE A 143 14.76 10.96 5.03
C PHE A 143 15.29 10.54 6.40
N GLU A 144 14.56 9.68 7.11
CA GLU A 144 14.98 9.20 8.43
C GLU A 144 16.13 8.18 8.30
N LEU A 145 16.05 7.24 7.37
CA LEU A 145 17.12 6.25 7.17
C LEU A 145 18.40 6.90 6.65
N ALA A 146 18.32 7.97 5.84
CA ALA A 146 19.50 8.75 5.40
C ALA A 146 20.28 9.39 6.55
N LYS A 147 19.66 9.58 7.73
CA LYS A 147 20.36 10.02 8.95
C LYS A 147 21.24 8.92 9.56
N GLY A 148 21.12 7.67 9.10
CA GLY A 148 21.90 6.53 9.58
C GLY A 148 21.34 5.87 10.84
N TYR A 149 20.10 6.21 11.23
CA TYR A 149 19.45 5.68 12.43
C TYR A 149 18.04 5.19 12.15
N LEU A 150 17.62 4.16 12.87
CA LEU A 150 16.23 3.73 12.94
C LEU A 150 15.89 3.43 14.42
N LYS A 151 14.82 4.04 14.93
CA LYS A 151 14.41 3.90 16.35
C LYS A 151 15.55 4.18 17.34
N GLY A 152 16.39 5.19 17.06
CA GLY A 152 17.52 5.60 17.90
C GLY A 152 18.74 4.67 17.86
N ARG A 153 18.74 3.61 17.04
CA ARG A 153 19.87 2.69 16.85
C ARG A 153 20.60 2.98 15.55
N ALA A 154 21.92 2.90 15.56
CA ALA A 154 22.76 3.13 14.39
C ALA A 154 22.68 1.95 13.41
N LEU A 155 22.20 2.20 12.19
CA LEU A 155 22.02 1.19 11.14
C LEU A 155 23.34 0.50 10.77
N ALA A 156 24.36 1.30 10.41
CA ALA A 156 25.64 0.77 9.94
C ALA A 156 26.35 -0.10 10.98
N ALA A 157 26.39 0.34 12.25
CA ALA A 157 27.04 -0.41 13.31
C ALA A 157 26.38 -1.76 13.58
N GLU A 158 25.05 -1.82 13.52
CA GLU A 158 24.31 -3.06 13.75
C GLU A 158 24.42 -4.01 12.55
N ILE A 159 24.35 -3.50 11.32
CA ILE A 159 24.56 -4.28 10.10
C ILE A 159 26.00 -4.82 10.01
N GLU A 160 27.00 -4.01 10.34
CA GLU A 160 28.41 -4.46 10.39
C GLU A 160 28.59 -5.61 11.40
N ALA A 161 27.97 -5.49 12.57
CA ALA A 161 28.12 -6.48 13.64
C ALA A 161 27.36 -7.80 13.38
N LYS A 162 26.20 -7.77 12.71
CA LYS A 162 25.26 -8.90 12.59
C LYS A 162 24.99 -9.34 11.15
N GLY A 163 25.35 -8.53 10.16
CA GLY A 163 24.97 -8.69 8.76
C GLY A 163 23.55 -8.18 8.45
N TYR A 164 22.81 -7.65 9.42
CA TYR A 164 21.48 -7.09 9.27
C TYR A 164 21.15 -6.11 10.41
N PHE A 165 20.15 -5.27 10.19
CA PHE A 165 19.50 -4.50 11.24
C PHE A 165 18.23 -5.22 11.70
N ASP A 166 18.03 -5.39 13.01
CA ASP A 166 16.83 -5.98 13.57
C ASP A 166 15.70 -4.94 13.61
N ALA A 167 14.79 -5.04 12.65
CA ALA A 167 13.61 -4.20 12.55
C ALA A 167 12.40 -4.95 13.10
N ASP A 168 12.21 -4.94 14.41
CA ASP A 168 11.09 -5.59 15.12
C ASP A 168 10.97 -7.10 14.80
N GLY A 169 12.11 -7.81 14.83
CA GLY A 169 12.18 -9.24 14.55
C GLY A 169 12.37 -9.59 13.07
N HIS A 170 12.38 -8.59 12.18
CA HIS A 170 12.71 -8.77 10.77
C HIS A 170 14.16 -8.39 10.48
N ARG A 171 14.85 -9.19 9.69
CA ARG A 171 16.24 -8.93 9.28
C ARG A 171 16.25 -7.93 8.11
N MET A 172 16.43 -6.66 8.38
CA MET A 172 16.56 -5.62 7.37
C MET A 172 17.99 -5.59 6.83
N SER A 173 18.15 -5.78 5.53
CA SER A 173 19.46 -5.81 4.86
C SER A 173 19.99 -4.41 4.55
N GLN A 174 21.29 -4.29 4.29
CA GLN A 174 21.87 -3.04 3.76
C GLN A 174 21.25 -2.67 2.41
N ALA A 175 20.97 -3.66 1.56
CA ALA A 175 20.33 -3.42 0.25
C ALA A 175 18.97 -2.74 0.38
N LEU A 176 18.15 -3.14 1.37
CA LEU A 176 16.86 -2.47 1.63
C LEU A 176 17.07 -1.03 2.13
N VAL A 177 18.05 -0.80 3.01
CA VAL A 177 18.39 0.57 3.47
C VAL A 177 18.78 1.46 2.31
N ASP A 178 19.70 0.98 1.46
CA ASP A 178 20.20 1.73 0.30
C ASP A 178 19.09 2.02 -0.71
N ASP A 179 18.22 1.06 -0.98
CA ASP A 179 17.07 1.20 -1.86
C ASP A 179 16.09 2.26 -1.34
N ILE A 180 15.75 2.23 -0.03
CA ILE A 180 14.87 3.22 0.58
C ILE A 180 15.49 4.62 0.54
N VAL A 181 16.76 4.74 0.91
CA VAL A 181 17.47 6.04 0.94
C VAL A 181 17.59 6.65 -0.45
N GLY A 182 17.78 5.81 -1.48
CA GLY A 182 17.86 6.23 -2.88
C GLY A 182 16.52 6.55 -3.53
N LEU A 183 15.39 6.32 -2.84
CA LEU A 183 14.07 6.41 -3.44
C LEU A 183 13.55 7.85 -3.53
N ASP A 184 13.33 8.36 -4.74
CA ASP A 184 12.61 9.61 -4.97
C ASP A 184 11.10 9.40 -4.90
N VAL A 185 10.59 9.37 -3.66
CA VAL A 185 9.18 9.07 -3.40
C VAL A 185 8.25 10.11 -4.04
N TYR A 186 8.55 11.39 -3.85
CA TYR A 186 7.67 12.46 -4.29
C TYR A 186 7.73 12.70 -5.80
N GLY A 187 8.95 12.76 -6.36
CA GLY A 187 9.12 12.97 -7.80
C GLY A 187 8.50 11.85 -8.63
N ARG A 188 8.68 10.58 -8.20
CA ARG A 188 8.09 9.43 -8.89
C ARG A 188 6.58 9.38 -8.75
N SER A 189 6.05 9.51 -7.52
CA SER A 189 4.59 9.45 -7.27
C SER A 189 3.84 10.64 -7.88
N GLY A 190 4.43 11.84 -7.87
CA GLY A 190 3.81 13.07 -8.34
C GLY A 190 3.47 13.09 -9.82
N THR A 191 4.00 12.17 -10.61
CA THR A 191 3.65 12.05 -12.04
C THR A 191 2.29 11.37 -12.28
N TYR A 192 1.63 10.83 -11.25
CA TYR A 192 0.29 10.30 -11.36
C TYR A 192 -0.73 11.44 -11.50
N THR A 193 -1.55 11.39 -12.55
CA THR A 193 -2.51 12.45 -12.91
C THR A 193 -3.96 12.13 -12.53
N GLY A 194 -4.23 10.93 -12.04
CA GLY A 194 -5.56 10.54 -11.56
C GLY A 194 -5.87 11.08 -10.17
N PRO A 195 -7.11 10.90 -9.68
CA PRO A 195 -7.51 11.37 -8.36
C PRO A 195 -6.78 10.64 -7.24
N VAL A 196 -6.30 11.40 -6.25
CA VAL A 196 -5.62 10.89 -5.06
C VAL A 196 -6.36 11.31 -3.79
N ARG A 197 -6.56 10.38 -2.87
CA ARG A 197 -6.99 10.66 -1.50
C ARG A 197 -5.88 10.23 -0.53
N ILE A 198 -5.44 11.16 0.31
CA ILE A 198 -4.50 10.89 1.40
C ILE A 198 -5.29 10.96 2.70
N LEU A 199 -5.29 9.88 3.50
CA LEU A 199 -5.92 9.82 4.81
C LEU A 199 -4.82 9.69 5.87
N HIS A 200 -4.77 10.63 6.81
CA HIS A 200 -3.66 10.71 7.78
C HIS A 200 -4.15 11.14 9.16
N GLY A 201 -3.62 10.53 10.21
CA GLY A 201 -3.90 10.92 11.59
C GLY A 201 -3.00 12.06 12.07
N ASP A 202 -3.52 12.98 12.89
CA ASP A 202 -2.69 14.04 13.47
C ASP A 202 -1.83 13.56 14.66
N LYS A 203 -2.05 12.32 15.11
CA LYS A 203 -1.26 11.65 16.17
C LYS A 203 -0.39 10.53 15.61
N ASP A 204 -0.12 10.54 14.30
CA ASP A 204 0.82 9.63 13.66
C ASP A 204 2.26 10.01 14.04
N ASP A 205 2.87 9.21 14.92
CA ASP A 205 4.24 9.38 15.40
C ASP A 205 5.28 8.56 14.61
N ILE A 206 4.81 7.72 13.69
CA ILE A 206 5.65 6.90 12.80
C ILE A 206 5.90 7.62 11.48
N ALA A 207 4.83 8.12 10.85
CA ALA A 207 4.91 8.93 9.63
C ALA A 207 4.33 10.33 9.91
N PRO A 208 5.13 11.30 10.35
CA PRO A 208 4.64 12.62 10.69
C PRO A 208 3.84 13.29 9.58
N LEU A 209 2.74 13.96 9.94
CA LEU A 209 1.76 14.57 9.02
C LEU A 209 2.40 15.49 7.96
N GLU A 210 3.54 16.09 8.27
CA GLU A 210 4.27 16.96 7.32
C GLU A 210 4.65 16.24 6.02
N TYR A 211 4.95 14.93 6.09
CA TYR A 211 5.29 14.13 4.91
C TYR A 211 4.07 13.84 4.04
N ALA A 212 2.89 13.72 4.63
CA ALA A 212 1.64 13.64 3.87
C ALA A 212 1.29 14.98 3.18
N ARG A 213 1.59 16.11 3.82
CA ARG A 213 1.43 17.43 3.19
C ARG A 213 2.36 17.61 1.99
N ARG A 214 3.59 17.09 2.06
CA ARG A 214 4.50 17.10 0.89
C ARG A 214 3.95 16.30 -0.29
N TYR A 215 3.23 15.21 -0.06
CA TYR A 215 2.53 14.52 -1.14
C TYR A 215 1.50 15.42 -1.81
N LEU A 216 0.69 16.14 -1.01
CA LEU A 216 -0.30 17.08 -1.54
C LEU A 216 0.33 18.09 -2.49
N ASP A 217 1.50 18.65 -2.11
CA ASP A 217 2.23 19.63 -2.91
C ASP A 217 2.76 19.06 -4.23
N HIS A 218 3.03 17.75 -4.29
CA HIS A 218 3.61 17.08 -5.48
C HIS A 218 2.58 16.51 -6.45
N TYR A 219 1.31 16.38 -6.06
CA TYR A 219 0.25 15.86 -6.93
C TYR A 219 -0.45 16.94 -7.78
N ASP A 220 0.09 18.16 -7.85
CA ASP A 220 -0.37 19.25 -8.73
C ASP A 220 -1.90 19.47 -8.76
N GLY A 221 -2.53 19.43 -7.57
CA GLY A 221 -3.98 19.65 -7.40
C GLY A 221 -4.86 18.42 -7.60
N ASN A 222 -4.29 17.25 -7.93
CA ASN A 222 -5.05 15.99 -8.08
C ASN A 222 -5.28 15.26 -6.75
N ALA A 223 -4.66 15.72 -5.65
CA ALA A 223 -4.76 15.09 -4.34
C ALA A 223 -5.63 15.89 -3.37
N GLU A 224 -6.34 15.17 -2.52
CA GLU A 224 -7.04 15.70 -1.34
C GLU A 224 -6.47 15.03 -0.10
N LEU A 225 -6.04 15.82 0.89
CA LEU A 225 -5.58 15.35 2.19
C LEU A 225 -6.69 15.50 3.23
N GLU A 226 -7.08 14.41 3.85
CA GLU A 226 -7.97 14.41 5.01
C GLU A 226 -7.18 14.08 6.27
N VAL A 227 -7.18 15.00 7.22
CA VAL A 227 -6.52 14.84 8.52
C VAL A 227 -7.56 14.44 9.56
N VAL A 228 -7.40 13.25 10.15
CA VAL A 228 -8.33 12.73 11.16
C VAL A 228 -7.77 12.99 12.54
N GLU A 229 -8.48 13.82 13.31
CA GLU A 229 -8.10 14.21 14.66
C GLU A 229 -8.01 12.99 15.61
N GLY A 230 -6.91 12.89 16.33
CA GLY A 230 -6.65 11.85 17.32
C GLY A 230 -6.26 10.50 16.72
N ALA A 231 -6.29 10.32 15.39
CA ALA A 231 -5.90 9.07 14.77
C ALA A 231 -4.38 8.88 14.80
N ASP A 232 -3.95 7.66 15.14
CA ASP A 232 -2.57 7.20 15.11
C ASP A 232 -2.22 6.54 13.76
N HIS A 233 -0.95 6.13 13.61
CA HIS A 233 -0.46 5.48 12.40
C HIS A 233 -1.27 4.24 12.00
N ALA A 234 -1.59 3.39 12.95
CA ALA A 234 -2.26 2.11 12.75
C ALA A 234 -3.80 2.21 12.70
N TRP A 235 -4.37 3.42 12.89
CA TRP A 235 -5.82 3.60 13.02
C TRP A 235 -6.39 2.74 14.14
N GLY A 236 -5.73 2.80 15.32
CA GLY A 236 -5.84 1.83 16.41
C GLY A 236 -7.20 1.77 17.11
N THR A 237 -8.13 2.72 16.88
CA THR A 237 -9.43 2.75 17.52
C THR A 237 -10.58 2.43 16.58
N VAL A 238 -11.69 1.91 17.13
CA VAL A 238 -12.90 1.60 16.34
C VAL A 238 -13.46 2.84 15.60
N PRO A 239 -13.59 4.02 16.23
CA PRO A 239 -14.05 5.22 15.51
C PRO A 239 -13.14 5.64 14.36
N HIS A 240 -11.82 5.64 14.59
CA HIS A 240 -10.86 6.04 13.54
C HIS A 240 -10.89 5.08 12.35
N ARG A 241 -10.98 3.75 12.58
CA ARG A 241 -11.18 2.77 11.51
C ARG A 241 -12.47 2.97 10.74
N ALA A 242 -13.57 3.25 11.43
CA ALA A 242 -14.84 3.53 10.76
C ALA A 242 -14.74 4.76 9.87
N THR A 243 -14.08 5.82 10.34
CA THR A 243 -13.81 7.04 9.55
C THR A 243 -12.93 6.71 8.33
N LEU A 244 -11.80 6.01 8.52
CA LEU A 244 -10.91 5.57 7.45
C LEU A 244 -11.66 4.81 6.35
N HIS A 245 -12.44 3.81 6.75
CA HIS A 245 -13.18 2.97 5.81
C HIS A 245 -14.29 3.73 5.10
N GLY A 246 -15.02 4.59 5.80
CA GLY A 246 -16.09 5.43 5.23
C GLY A 246 -15.56 6.41 4.18
N LEU A 247 -14.46 7.11 4.48
CA LEU A 247 -13.80 8.03 3.56
C LEU A 247 -13.24 7.31 2.33
N THR A 248 -12.62 6.15 2.54
CA THR A 248 -12.08 5.31 1.44
C THR A 248 -13.19 4.80 0.53
N LEU A 249 -14.29 4.30 1.10
CA LEU A 249 -15.45 3.85 0.31
C LEU A 249 -16.05 5.00 -0.50
N GLY A 250 -16.27 6.15 0.14
CA GLY A 250 -16.81 7.33 -0.52
C GLY A 250 -15.96 7.77 -1.71
N PHE A 251 -14.65 7.75 -1.54
CA PHE A 251 -13.68 8.07 -2.60
C PHE A 251 -13.78 7.10 -3.79
N PHE A 252 -13.73 5.79 -3.59
CA PHE A 252 -13.79 4.83 -4.68
C PHE A 252 -15.17 4.80 -5.36
N ARG A 253 -16.26 4.96 -4.62
CA ARG A 253 -17.60 5.10 -5.22
C ARG A 253 -17.73 6.33 -6.12
N LYS A 254 -17.03 7.43 -5.80
CA LYS A 254 -16.99 8.65 -6.62
C LYS A 254 -16.21 8.43 -7.92
N HIS A 255 -15.04 7.76 -7.84
CA HIS A 255 -14.08 7.74 -8.93
C HIS A 255 -14.07 6.45 -9.76
N LEU A 256 -14.46 5.31 -9.19
CA LEU A 256 -14.56 4.04 -9.93
C LEU A 256 -15.99 3.68 -10.37
N LYS A 257 -16.98 4.49 -10.10
CA LYS A 257 -18.42 4.35 -10.39
C LYS A 257 -18.82 2.95 -10.89
N PRO A 258 -19.46 2.13 -10.04
CA PRO A 258 -19.91 0.79 -10.42
C PRO A 258 -20.95 0.85 -11.55
#